data_cc023c8ece69501edef5b46e288d08c5
#
_entry.id   cc023c8ece69501edef5b46e288d08c5
#
_cell.length_a   1.000
_cell.length_b   1.000
_cell.length_c   1.000
_cell.angle_alpha   90.00
_cell.angle_beta   90.00
_cell.angle_gamma   90.00
#
_symmetry.space_group_name_H-M   'P 1'
#
loop_
_entity.id
_entity.type
_entity.pdbx_description
1 polymer ?
#
loop_
_entity_poly.entity_id
_entity_poly.type
_entity_poly.pdbx_seq_one_letter_code
_entity_poly.pdbx_strand_id
1 'polypeptide(L)'
;MNKIHNNLNIENLTKTDWFKQFNEYQQKEILEGVKYDVDVLIYAKPEFDYKQMQEIRYGLEAKADVSIYATPEYNWEQMNEIRRGLFFGLDVSKYANPKNNKKKMELLMLDLKDGLNVDLYCNPLFSINQIEQIKDGIEKNLDVSIYAKPEFDASQMKEIKIGLSGGVDVSFYANPEINGQQMAQIRDGLIYDLDVSKYSDYKKYNWQQMNQIKNGLYKQLDVSVFLDSNFKWQQMQEILYGLDEEADIDVLIYAKPEYSWKQMRQLRYGLVNKVDVSKYSNVNYNWEQMEQIRKGLENKVDISIYAKDYFNSYQMEEIRYGLEDNLDVSLYATRDFNEFQMEQIRIGLLNNVDVSVYSKKEFDCEQMKEIRLGLEKKLNVSFYVNPSFNTYQMYELRRLLERNAIDFSEFENLTEEEAYKRKLKLAIKEIEDSIDPFYEG
;
A
#
# COMPACT_ATOMS: atom_id res chain seq x y z
N MET A 1 -64.00 -2.71 21.16
CA MET A 1 -63.37 -1.44 20.77
C MET A 1 -64.15 -0.88 19.61
N ASN A 2 -64.79 0.29 19.81
CA ASN A 2 -65.73 0.85 18.85
C ASN A 2 -64.97 1.30 17.59
N LYS A 3 -65.30 0.66 16.46
CA LYS A 3 -64.99 1.22 15.13
C LYS A 3 -65.59 2.62 15.09
N ILE A 4 -64.77 3.63 14.76
CA ILE A 4 -65.26 4.95 14.37
C ILE A 4 -65.85 4.75 12.99
N HIS A 5 -67.10 4.24 12.97
CA HIS A 5 -67.88 4.01 11.75
C HIS A 5 -68.44 5.32 11.21
N ASN A 6 -68.06 5.67 10.03
CA ASN A 6 -68.81 6.33 8.98
C ASN A 6 -69.81 7.46 9.38
N ASN A 7 -69.32 8.54 9.98
CA ASN A 7 -69.93 9.88 9.94
C ASN A 7 -69.02 10.94 10.56
N LEU A 8 -67.72 10.70 10.58
CA LEU A 8 -66.79 11.83 10.82
C LEU A 8 -66.84 12.71 9.60
N ASN A 9 -67.66 13.79 9.68
CA ASN A 9 -67.61 14.85 8.73
C ASN A 9 -66.17 15.36 8.69
N ILE A 10 -65.50 15.20 7.55
CA ILE A 10 -64.08 15.59 7.35
C ILE A 10 -63.88 17.04 7.80
N GLU A 11 -64.90 17.92 7.59
CA GLU A 11 -64.89 19.30 8.08
C GLU A 11 -64.75 19.42 9.59
N ASN A 12 -65.34 18.50 10.38
CA ASN A 12 -65.22 18.51 11.83
C ASN A 12 -63.89 17.94 12.31
N LEU A 13 -63.40 16.90 11.61
CA LEU A 13 -62.08 16.29 11.91
C LEU A 13 -60.94 17.28 11.79
N THR A 14 -60.90 18.08 10.68
CA THR A 14 -59.84 19.05 10.41
C THR A 14 -59.81 20.22 11.41
N LYS A 15 -60.90 20.46 12.15
CA LYS A 15 -60.97 21.52 13.16
C LYS A 15 -60.44 21.07 14.54
N THR A 16 -60.26 19.78 14.75
CA THR A 16 -59.85 19.21 16.07
C THR A 16 -58.40 19.52 16.39
N ASP A 17 -58.06 19.71 17.66
CA ASP A 17 -56.67 19.89 18.10
C ASP A 17 -55.86 18.62 17.89
N TRP A 18 -56.51 17.44 17.97
CA TRP A 18 -55.90 16.17 17.63
C TRP A 18 -55.39 16.14 16.18
N PHE A 19 -56.16 16.61 15.21
CA PHE A 19 -55.73 16.66 13.79
C PHE A 19 -54.67 17.71 13.52
N LYS A 20 -54.74 18.85 14.21
CA LYS A 20 -53.80 19.98 14.03
C LYS A 20 -52.39 19.69 14.57
N GLN A 21 -52.21 18.65 15.41
CA GLN A 21 -50.86 18.25 15.85
C GLN A 21 -50.01 17.62 14.75
N PHE A 22 -50.63 17.16 13.67
CA PHE A 22 -49.95 16.55 12.52
C PHE A 22 -49.54 17.60 11.51
N ASN A 23 -48.39 17.39 10.81
CA ASN A 23 -47.99 18.22 9.71
C ASN A 23 -48.87 17.96 8.46
N GLU A 24 -48.77 18.84 7.47
CA GLU A 24 -49.63 18.81 6.24
C GLU A 24 -49.59 17.44 5.51
N TYR A 25 -48.42 16.81 5.43
CA TYR A 25 -48.27 15.49 4.80
C TYR A 25 -48.91 14.38 5.62
N GLN A 26 -48.74 14.39 6.93
CA GLN A 26 -49.38 13.43 7.84
C GLN A 26 -50.91 13.61 7.83
N GLN A 27 -51.40 14.87 7.86
CA GLN A 27 -52.84 15.21 7.74
C GLN A 27 -53.44 14.65 6.45
N LYS A 28 -52.68 14.74 5.34
CA LYS A 28 -53.13 14.18 4.05
C LYS A 28 -53.30 12.65 4.15
N GLU A 29 -52.34 11.93 4.75
CA GLU A 29 -52.46 10.49 4.89
C GLU A 29 -53.62 10.08 5.82
N ILE A 30 -53.94 10.87 6.85
CA ILE A 30 -55.10 10.67 7.69
C ILE A 30 -56.39 10.82 6.90
N LEU A 31 -56.51 11.91 6.10
CA LEU A 31 -57.70 12.16 5.30
C LEU A 31 -57.94 11.10 4.21
N GLU A 32 -56.85 10.64 3.56
CA GLU A 32 -56.94 9.51 2.63
C GLU A 32 -57.43 8.23 3.34
N GLY A 33 -56.93 7.94 4.53
CA GLY A 33 -57.38 6.77 5.31
C GLY A 33 -58.87 6.83 5.65
N VAL A 34 -59.37 7.99 6.06
CA VAL A 34 -60.82 8.19 6.30
C VAL A 34 -61.63 7.96 4.99
N LYS A 35 -61.14 8.43 3.87
CA LYS A 35 -61.77 8.28 2.53
C LYS A 35 -61.84 6.80 2.11
N TYR A 36 -60.81 5.99 2.44
CA TYR A 36 -60.76 4.54 2.15
C TYR A 36 -61.35 3.67 3.25
N ASP A 37 -62.00 4.27 4.26
CA ASP A 37 -62.65 3.57 5.38
C ASP A 37 -61.75 2.65 6.18
N VAL A 38 -60.50 3.06 6.39
CA VAL A 38 -59.54 2.32 7.21
C VAL A 38 -59.43 2.92 8.62
N ASP A 39 -59.05 2.12 9.62
CA ASP A 39 -58.85 2.59 10.99
C ASP A 39 -57.59 3.48 11.08
N VAL A 40 -57.77 4.79 10.97
CA VAL A 40 -56.70 5.78 11.01
C VAL A 40 -56.00 5.83 12.38
N LEU A 41 -56.64 5.38 13.49
CA LEU A 41 -56.04 5.42 14.82
C LEU A 41 -54.84 4.47 14.96
N ILE A 42 -54.72 3.50 14.07
CA ILE A 42 -53.58 2.60 14.06
C ILE A 42 -52.27 3.35 13.73
N TYR A 43 -52.33 4.32 12.81
CA TYR A 43 -51.15 5.01 12.29
C TYR A 43 -51.15 6.52 12.51
N ALA A 44 -52.26 7.16 12.83
CA ALA A 44 -52.31 8.59 13.10
C ALA A 44 -51.71 8.91 14.49
N LYS A 45 -50.40 8.78 14.56
CA LYS A 45 -49.59 8.99 15.75
C LYS A 45 -48.39 9.87 15.36
N PRO A 46 -48.05 10.91 16.18
CA PRO A 46 -46.99 11.86 15.84
C PRO A 46 -45.57 11.23 15.63
N GLU A 47 -45.33 10.06 16.21
CA GLU A 47 -44.09 9.31 16.07
C GLU A 47 -43.85 8.71 14.69
N PHE A 48 -44.90 8.56 13.87
CA PHE A 48 -44.74 8.10 12.48
C PHE A 48 -44.54 9.28 11.54
N ASP A 49 -43.56 9.20 10.65
CA ASP A 49 -43.51 10.11 9.53
C ASP A 49 -44.61 9.82 8.49
N TYR A 50 -44.86 10.74 7.57
CA TYR A 50 -45.96 10.59 6.60
C TYR A 50 -45.78 9.37 5.68
N LYS A 51 -44.54 8.96 5.37
CA LYS A 51 -44.29 7.75 4.54
C LYS A 51 -44.59 6.48 5.32
N GLN A 52 -44.24 6.43 6.59
CA GLN A 52 -44.62 5.32 7.48
C GLN A 52 -46.14 5.21 7.59
N MET A 53 -46.83 6.35 7.81
CA MET A 53 -48.29 6.41 7.79
C MET A 53 -48.87 5.88 6.48
N GLN A 54 -48.28 6.26 5.34
CA GLN A 54 -48.70 5.83 4.02
C GLN A 54 -48.58 4.31 3.84
N GLU A 55 -47.46 3.71 4.25
CA GLU A 55 -47.25 2.26 4.16
C GLU A 55 -48.19 1.48 5.05
N ILE A 56 -48.50 1.99 6.26
CA ILE A 56 -49.49 1.37 7.14
C ILE A 56 -50.88 1.48 6.53
N ARG A 57 -51.27 2.66 6.01
CA ARG A 57 -52.54 2.87 5.31
C ARG A 57 -52.72 1.90 4.16
N TYR A 58 -51.72 1.79 3.26
CA TYR A 58 -51.79 0.82 2.15
C TYR A 58 -51.95 -0.62 2.62
N GLY A 59 -51.33 -0.99 3.73
CA GLY A 59 -51.51 -2.31 4.35
C GLY A 59 -52.96 -2.54 4.82
N LEU A 60 -53.54 -1.54 5.48
CA LEU A 60 -54.94 -1.59 5.96
C LEU A 60 -55.92 -1.66 4.78
N GLU A 61 -55.71 -0.87 3.70
CA GLU A 61 -56.49 -0.93 2.46
C GLU A 61 -56.45 -2.33 1.84
N ALA A 62 -55.28 -2.96 1.85
CA ALA A 62 -55.09 -4.34 1.35
C ALA A 62 -55.57 -5.41 2.37
N LYS A 63 -56.10 -5.05 3.53
CA LYS A 63 -56.48 -5.94 4.62
C LYS A 63 -55.33 -6.82 5.14
N ALA A 64 -54.10 -6.35 5.02
CA ALA A 64 -52.92 -7.02 5.58
C ALA A 64 -52.86 -6.83 7.12
N ASP A 65 -52.19 -7.75 7.79
CA ASP A 65 -51.91 -7.60 9.24
C ASP A 65 -50.80 -6.59 9.46
N VAL A 66 -51.17 -5.31 9.62
CA VAL A 66 -50.22 -4.22 9.83
C VAL A 66 -49.58 -4.25 11.21
N SER A 67 -50.12 -5.03 12.19
CA SER A 67 -49.58 -5.10 13.55
C SER A 67 -48.14 -5.55 13.59
N ILE A 68 -47.67 -6.26 12.55
CA ILE A 68 -46.30 -6.74 12.40
C ILE A 68 -45.30 -5.61 12.23
N TYR A 69 -45.69 -4.50 11.55
CA TYR A 69 -44.76 -3.44 11.18
C TYR A 69 -45.22 -2.02 11.55
N ALA A 70 -46.45 -1.83 12.05
CA ALA A 70 -46.96 -0.53 12.45
C ALA A 70 -46.32 -0.05 13.78
N THR A 71 -45.01 0.02 13.80
CA THR A 71 -44.18 0.53 14.91
C THR A 71 -43.11 1.51 14.37
N PRO A 72 -42.72 2.57 15.14
CA PRO A 72 -41.72 3.55 14.70
C PRO A 72 -40.32 2.97 14.49
N GLU A 73 -40.07 1.75 14.96
CA GLU A 73 -38.77 1.07 14.81
C GLU A 73 -38.42 0.74 13.35
N TYR A 74 -39.43 0.54 12.50
CA TYR A 74 -39.26 0.33 11.09
C TYR A 74 -39.32 1.67 10.34
N ASN A 75 -38.38 1.95 9.44
CA ASN A 75 -38.56 3.03 8.48
C ASN A 75 -39.56 2.63 7.37
N TRP A 76 -40.03 3.59 6.60
CA TRP A 76 -41.02 3.37 5.56
C TRP A 76 -40.59 2.35 4.49
N GLU A 77 -39.29 2.27 4.16
CA GLU A 77 -38.75 1.30 3.18
C GLU A 77 -38.83 -0.13 3.72
N GLN A 78 -38.54 -0.33 5.00
CA GLN A 78 -38.71 -1.61 5.68
C GLN A 78 -40.17 -2.02 5.75
N MET A 79 -41.06 -1.08 6.12
CA MET A 79 -42.50 -1.29 6.15
C MET A 79 -43.04 -1.71 4.77
N ASN A 80 -42.54 -1.09 3.70
CA ASN A 80 -42.89 -1.43 2.32
C ASN A 80 -42.52 -2.89 1.99
N GLU A 81 -41.30 -3.35 2.33
CA GLU A 81 -40.88 -4.73 2.06
C GLU A 81 -41.71 -5.74 2.87
N ILE A 82 -42.07 -5.41 4.13
CA ILE A 82 -42.94 -6.29 4.94
C ILE A 82 -44.32 -6.33 4.32
N ARG A 83 -44.94 -5.20 3.99
CA ARG A 83 -46.26 -5.13 3.33
C ARG A 83 -46.29 -5.91 2.02
N ARG A 84 -45.25 -5.80 1.18
CA ARG A 84 -45.13 -6.59 -0.06
C ARG A 84 -45.12 -8.10 0.21
N GLY A 85 -44.35 -8.54 1.22
CA GLY A 85 -44.33 -9.94 1.61
C GLY A 85 -45.72 -10.45 2.08
N LEU A 86 -46.41 -9.67 2.92
CA LEU A 86 -47.78 -9.99 3.34
C LEU A 86 -48.73 -10.06 2.15
N PHE A 87 -48.60 -9.19 1.15
CA PHE A 87 -49.39 -9.21 -0.08
C PHE A 87 -49.18 -10.50 -0.89
N PHE A 88 -47.96 -11.05 -0.89
CA PHE A 88 -47.67 -12.34 -1.50
C PHE A 88 -47.98 -13.56 -0.61
N GLY A 89 -48.49 -13.35 0.60
CA GLY A 89 -48.82 -14.44 1.54
C GLY A 89 -47.58 -15.13 2.12
N LEU A 90 -46.43 -14.43 2.17
CA LEU A 90 -45.16 -14.97 2.68
C LEU A 90 -45.10 -14.90 4.22
N ASP A 91 -44.31 -15.80 4.80
CA ASP A 91 -43.98 -15.73 6.24
C ASP A 91 -42.95 -14.60 6.49
N VAL A 92 -43.47 -13.39 6.70
CA VAL A 92 -42.66 -12.20 6.93
C VAL A 92 -41.89 -12.24 8.26
N SER A 93 -42.24 -13.10 9.21
CA SER A 93 -41.51 -13.25 10.47
C SER A 93 -40.05 -13.61 10.29
N LYS A 94 -39.70 -14.20 9.15
CA LYS A 94 -38.32 -14.57 8.79
C LYS A 94 -37.41 -13.37 8.54
N TYR A 95 -37.96 -12.20 8.18
CA TYR A 95 -37.17 -11.01 7.88
C TYR A 95 -37.67 -9.70 8.47
N ALA A 96 -38.90 -9.66 8.99
CA ALA A 96 -39.45 -8.48 9.63
C ALA A 96 -38.75 -8.21 10.97
N ASN A 97 -37.53 -7.63 10.87
CA ASN A 97 -36.70 -7.23 12.00
C ASN A 97 -36.10 -5.85 11.71
N PRO A 98 -36.24 -4.84 12.61
CA PRO A 98 -35.74 -3.50 12.40
C PRO A 98 -34.21 -3.43 12.14
N LYS A 99 -33.43 -4.44 12.57
CA LYS A 99 -32.00 -4.55 12.28
C LYS A 99 -31.70 -4.93 10.83
N ASN A 100 -32.65 -5.49 10.10
CA ASN A 100 -32.50 -5.77 8.69
C ASN A 100 -32.72 -4.49 7.88
N ASN A 101 -31.72 -4.07 7.08
CA ASN A 101 -31.95 -2.98 6.15
C ASN A 101 -32.88 -3.41 4.98
N LYS A 102 -33.41 -2.44 4.23
CA LYS A 102 -34.29 -2.66 3.08
C LYS A 102 -33.74 -3.73 2.13
N LYS A 103 -32.47 -3.63 1.71
CA LYS A 103 -31.87 -4.55 0.73
C LYS A 103 -31.90 -5.99 1.23
N LYS A 104 -31.62 -6.22 2.53
CA LYS A 104 -31.66 -7.55 3.10
C LYS A 104 -33.09 -8.07 3.21
N MET A 105 -34.05 -7.22 3.61
CA MET A 105 -35.48 -7.61 3.62
C MET A 105 -35.95 -7.97 2.23
N GLU A 106 -35.62 -7.18 1.20
CA GLU A 106 -35.96 -7.44 -0.19
C GLU A 106 -35.36 -8.78 -0.67
N LEU A 107 -34.08 -9.05 -0.37
CA LEU A 107 -33.42 -10.33 -0.68
C LEU A 107 -34.19 -11.50 -0.07
N LEU A 108 -34.45 -11.46 1.23
CA LEU A 108 -35.13 -12.54 1.93
C LEU A 108 -36.59 -12.72 1.48
N MET A 109 -37.29 -11.63 1.17
CA MET A 109 -38.64 -11.65 0.61
C MET A 109 -38.67 -12.31 -0.76
N LEU A 110 -37.69 -11.99 -1.64
CA LEU A 110 -37.58 -12.63 -2.96
C LEU A 110 -37.25 -14.11 -2.84
N ASP A 111 -36.31 -14.48 -1.97
CA ASP A 111 -35.97 -15.89 -1.72
C ASP A 111 -37.19 -16.70 -1.22
N LEU A 112 -37.96 -16.17 -0.29
CA LEU A 112 -39.20 -16.79 0.18
C LEU A 112 -40.26 -16.90 -0.94
N LYS A 113 -40.38 -15.89 -1.80
CA LYS A 113 -41.29 -15.88 -2.96
C LYS A 113 -40.92 -16.95 -3.96
N ASP A 114 -39.61 -17.21 -4.15
CA ASP A 114 -39.08 -18.27 -5.00
C ASP A 114 -39.14 -19.66 -4.33
N GLY A 115 -39.68 -19.74 -3.11
CA GLY A 115 -39.88 -20.98 -2.37
C GLY A 115 -38.61 -21.52 -1.69
N LEU A 116 -37.57 -20.66 -1.53
CA LEU A 116 -36.35 -21.06 -0.86
C LEU A 116 -36.52 -21.08 0.66
N ASN A 117 -35.89 -22.05 1.31
CA ASN A 117 -35.81 -22.08 2.79
C ASN A 117 -34.73 -21.12 3.28
N VAL A 118 -35.14 -20.01 3.91
CA VAL A 118 -34.26 -18.97 4.43
C VAL A 118 -33.77 -19.22 5.86
N ASP A 119 -34.19 -20.27 6.53
CA ASP A 119 -33.94 -20.51 7.97
C ASP A 119 -32.46 -20.48 8.35
N LEU A 120 -31.59 -20.91 7.46
CA LEU A 120 -30.15 -20.94 7.69
C LEU A 120 -29.48 -19.56 7.60
N TYR A 121 -30.12 -18.55 6.96
CA TYR A 121 -29.52 -17.25 6.73
C TYR A 121 -30.41 -16.04 7.00
N CYS A 122 -31.60 -16.23 7.54
CA CYS A 122 -32.50 -15.13 7.90
C CYS A 122 -32.09 -14.39 9.18
N ASN A 123 -31.09 -14.86 9.93
CA ASN A 123 -30.60 -14.21 11.14
C ASN A 123 -30.20 -12.74 10.85
N PRO A 124 -30.74 -11.76 11.61
CA PRO A 124 -30.43 -10.34 11.44
C PRO A 124 -28.95 -9.98 11.50
N LEU A 125 -28.13 -10.78 12.18
CA LEU A 125 -26.69 -10.55 12.32
C LEU A 125 -25.88 -10.84 11.04
N PHE A 126 -26.44 -11.62 10.09
CA PHE A 126 -25.76 -11.84 8.83
C PHE A 126 -25.79 -10.60 7.93
N SER A 127 -24.67 -10.26 7.34
CA SER A 127 -24.58 -9.33 6.22
C SER A 127 -25.06 -10.00 4.92
N ILE A 128 -25.39 -9.20 3.91
CA ILE A 128 -25.76 -9.71 2.57
C ILE A 128 -24.64 -10.59 2.00
N ASN A 129 -23.39 -10.18 2.12
CA ASN A 129 -22.25 -10.96 1.59
C ASN A 129 -22.12 -12.34 2.29
N GLN A 130 -22.43 -12.44 3.59
CA GLN A 130 -22.47 -13.72 4.29
C GLN A 130 -23.62 -14.59 3.76
N ILE A 131 -24.78 -14.00 3.57
CA ILE A 131 -25.96 -14.69 3.01
C ILE A 131 -25.63 -15.27 1.63
N GLU A 132 -24.95 -14.51 0.76
CA GLU A 132 -24.52 -14.98 -0.57
C GLU A 132 -23.58 -16.20 -0.46
N GLN A 133 -22.65 -16.21 0.51
CA GLN A 133 -21.78 -17.38 0.71
C GLN A 133 -22.56 -18.61 1.16
N ILE A 134 -23.57 -18.42 2.04
CA ILE A 134 -24.40 -19.51 2.52
C ILE A 134 -25.28 -20.06 1.39
N LYS A 135 -25.92 -19.19 0.61
CA LYS A 135 -26.76 -19.58 -0.54
C LYS A 135 -25.95 -20.36 -1.59
N ASP A 136 -24.78 -19.88 -1.99
CA ASP A 136 -23.90 -20.58 -2.93
C ASP A 136 -23.48 -21.96 -2.40
N GLY A 137 -23.29 -22.09 -1.08
CA GLY A 137 -23.01 -23.40 -0.46
C GLY A 137 -24.21 -24.36 -0.51
N ILE A 138 -25.42 -23.86 -0.25
CA ILE A 138 -26.65 -24.64 -0.36
C ILE A 138 -26.86 -25.14 -1.80
N GLU A 139 -26.70 -24.26 -2.79
CA GLU A 139 -26.80 -24.61 -4.22
C GLU A 139 -25.81 -25.71 -4.64
N LYS A 140 -24.64 -25.75 -4.00
CA LYS A 140 -23.59 -26.77 -4.21
C LYS A 140 -23.77 -28.01 -3.34
N ASN A 141 -24.86 -28.13 -2.58
CA ASN A 141 -25.12 -29.22 -1.64
C ASN A 141 -24.03 -29.44 -0.61
N LEU A 142 -23.38 -28.34 -0.13
CA LEU A 142 -22.38 -28.39 0.93
C LEU A 142 -23.03 -28.33 2.30
N ASP A 143 -22.34 -28.87 3.33
CA ASP A 143 -22.77 -28.70 4.72
C ASP A 143 -22.47 -27.28 5.20
N VAL A 144 -23.40 -26.36 4.95
CA VAL A 144 -23.28 -24.96 5.34
C VAL A 144 -23.36 -24.76 6.86
N SER A 145 -23.85 -25.74 7.65
CA SER A 145 -23.95 -25.62 9.11
C SER A 145 -22.60 -25.39 9.78
N ILE A 146 -21.53 -25.77 9.14
CA ILE A 146 -20.14 -25.55 9.62
C ILE A 146 -19.84 -24.06 9.70
N TYR A 147 -20.27 -23.25 8.72
CA TYR A 147 -19.89 -21.85 8.58
C TYR A 147 -21.06 -20.84 8.55
N ALA A 148 -22.30 -21.30 8.45
CA ALA A 148 -23.49 -20.42 8.52
C ALA A 148 -23.70 -19.90 9.97
N LYS A 149 -22.72 -19.18 10.46
CA LYS A 149 -22.63 -18.63 11.81
C LYS A 149 -22.17 -17.18 11.72
N PRO A 150 -22.87 -16.21 12.41
CA PRO A 150 -22.55 -14.79 12.30
C PRO A 150 -21.12 -14.39 12.67
N GLU A 151 -20.44 -15.21 13.49
CA GLU A 151 -19.05 -14.97 13.90
C GLU A 151 -18.02 -15.13 12.77
N PHE A 152 -18.33 -15.84 11.71
CA PHE A 152 -17.50 -15.88 10.50
C PHE A 152 -17.84 -14.71 9.59
N ASP A 153 -16.85 -13.97 9.14
CA ASP A 153 -17.04 -13.00 8.06
C ASP A 153 -17.23 -13.68 6.70
N ALA A 154 -17.65 -12.91 5.68
CA ALA A 154 -17.91 -13.46 4.34
C ALA A 154 -16.65 -14.04 3.67
N SER A 155 -15.46 -13.52 3.98
CA SER A 155 -14.19 -14.05 3.47
C SER A 155 -13.86 -15.40 4.10
N GLN A 156 -14.03 -15.52 5.41
CA GLN A 156 -13.86 -16.78 6.14
C GLN A 156 -14.83 -17.84 5.63
N MET A 157 -16.14 -17.49 5.50
CA MET A 157 -17.16 -18.38 4.94
C MET A 157 -16.79 -18.86 3.54
N LYS A 158 -16.28 -17.96 2.69
CA LYS A 158 -15.80 -18.29 1.35
C LYS A 158 -14.69 -19.34 1.38
N GLU A 159 -13.70 -19.17 2.25
CA GLU A 159 -12.57 -20.10 2.32
C GLU A 159 -12.98 -21.48 2.85
N ILE A 160 -13.89 -21.52 3.85
CA ILE A 160 -14.45 -22.79 4.35
C ILE A 160 -15.26 -23.49 3.24
N LYS A 161 -16.12 -22.74 2.53
CA LYS A 161 -16.92 -23.25 1.41
C LYS A 161 -16.04 -23.84 0.28
N ILE A 162 -14.94 -23.15 -0.08
CA ILE A 162 -14.00 -23.67 -1.08
C ILE A 162 -13.37 -24.99 -0.62
N GLY A 163 -12.98 -25.08 0.65
CA GLY A 163 -12.42 -26.31 1.22
C GLY A 163 -13.40 -27.47 1.19
N LEU A 164 -14.65 -27.23 1.62
CA LEU A 164 -15.71 -28.22 1.54
C LEU A 164 -15.96 -28.68 0.10
N SER A 165 -15.96 -27.77 -0.88
CA SER A 165 -16.07 -28.11 -2.29
C SER A 165 -14.88 -28.93 -2.82
N GLY A 166 -13.69 -28.70 -2.26
CA GLY A 166 -12.47 -29.45 -2.57
C GLY A 166 -12.33 -30.75 -1.79
N GLY A 167 -13.26 -31.08 -0.90
CA GLY A 167 -13.25 -32.31 -0.12
C GLY A 167 -12.19 -32.39 0.99
N VAL A 168 -11.61 -31.22 1.39
CA VAL A 168 -10.62 -31.20 2.49
C VAL A 168 -11.29 -31.06 3.85
N ASP A 169 -10.61 -31.51 4.89
CA ASP A 169 -11.08 -31.37 6.27
C ASP A 169 -10.95 -29.92 6.74
N VAL A 170 -12.05 -29.17 6.70
CA VAL A 170 -12.10 -27.77 7.11
C VAL A 170 -11.96 -27.56 8.62
N SER A 171 -12.05 -28.62 9.44
CA SER A 171 -11.91 -28.52 10.90
C SER A 171 -10.53 -27.96 11.32
N PHE A 172 -9.52 -28.10 10.49
CA PHE A 172 -8.19 -27.51 10.71
C PHE A 172 -8.19 -25.98 10.75
N TYR A 173 -9.16 -25.31 10.11
CA TYR A 173 -9.16 -23.85 10.01
C TYR A 173 -10.52 -23.18 10.14
N ALA A 174 -11.63 -23.92 10.26
CA ALA A 174 -12.96 -23.35 10.47
C ALA A 174 -13.09 -22.76 11.90
N ASN A 175 -12.29 -21.76 12.19
CA ASN A 175 -12.24 -21.05 13.47
C ASN A 175 -12.33 -19.52 13.21
N PRO A 176 -13.32 -18.79 13.81
CA PRO A 176 -13.49 -17.35 13.60
C PRO A 176 -12.27 -16.48 13.95
N GLU A 177 -11.34 -16.98 14.79
CA GLU A 177 -10.11 -16.27 15.12
C GLU A 177 -9.06 -16.29 13.98
N ILE A 178 -9.20 -17.20 13.01
CA ILE A 178 -8.32 -17.31 11.84
C ILE A 178 -8.87 -16.41 10.74
N ASN A 179 -8.12 -15.41 10.30
CA ASN A 179 -8.61 -14.55 9.21
C ASN A 179 -8.66 -15.29 7.86
N GLY A 180 -9.48 -14.80 6.92
CA GLY A 180 -9.69 -15.47 5.63
C GLY A 180 -8.41 -15.72 4.83
N GLN A 181 -7.41 -14.83 4.93
CA GLN A 181 -6.13 -15.00 4.23
C GLN A 181 -5.30 -16.15 4.82
N GLN A 182 -5.29 -16.31 6.14
CA GLN A 182 -4.65 -17.44 6.81
C GLN A 182 -5.40 -18.75 6.49
N MET A 183 -6.74 -18.73 6.53
CA MET A 183 -7.57 -19.88 6.13
C MET A 183 -7.23 -20.33 4.72
N ALA A 184 -7.07 -19.39 3.76
CA ALA A 184 -6.69 -19.70 2.39
C ALA A 184 -5.34 -20.45 2.31
N GLN A 185 -4.34 -20.05 3.11
CA GLN A 185 -3.04 -20.73 3.11
C GLN A 185 -3.16 -22.16 3.65
N ILE A 186 -3.94 -22.38 4.73
CA ILE A 186 -4.15 -23.70 5.32
C ILE A 186 -4.95 -24.58 4.35
N ARG A 187 -6.05 -24.08 3.79
CA ARG A 187 -6.85 -24.77 2.79
C ARG A 187 -6.02 -25.23 1.59
N ASP A 188 -5.24 -24.33 1.00
CA ASP A 188 -4.38 -24.66 -0.14
C ASP A 188 -3.39 -25.75 0.23
N GLY A 189 -2.78 -25.69 1.41
CA GLY A 189 -1.89 -26.75 1.87
C GLY A 189 -2.59 -28.11 1.96
N LEU A 190 -3.80 -28.15 2.51
CA LEU A 190 -4.59 -29.37 2.59
C LEU A 190 -4.98 -29.90 1.18
N ILE A 191 -5.31 -29.03 0.23
CA ILE A 191 -5.60 -29.42 -1.18
C ILE A 191 -4.37 -30.08 -1.83
N TYR A 192 -3.17 -29.59 -1.51
CA TYR A 192 -1.90 -30.14 -2.04
C TYR A 192 -1.28 -31.25 -1.17
N ASP A 193 -2.01 -31.74 -0.17
CA ASP A 193 -1.56 -32.78 0.77
C ASP A 193 -0.25 -32.42 1.49
N LEU A 194 -0.09 -31.14 1.84
CA LEU A 194 1.07 -30.65 2.57
C LEU A 194 0.88 -30.79 4.09
N ASP A 195 2.00 -30.92 4.83
CA ASP A 195 2.00 -30.90 6.30
C ASP A 195 1.68 -29.50 6.84
N VAL A 196 0.38 -29.19 6.94
CA VAL A 196 -0.10 -27.89 7.45
C VAL A 196 0.22 -27.65 8.91
N SER A 197 0.54 -28.71 9.68
CA SER A 197 0.89 -28.57 11.12
C SER A 197 2.11 -27.66 11.33
N LYS A 198 2.98 -27.55 10.35
CA LYS A 198 4.17 -26.69 10.40
C LYS A 198 3.88 -25.21 10.38
N TYR A 199 2.69 -24.76 9.90
CA TYR A 199 2.37 -23.34 9.73
C TYR A 199 0.94 -22.94 10.07
N SER A 200 0.06 -23.85 10.46
CA SER A 200 -1.34 -23.56 10.79
C SER A 200 -1.54 -22.80 12.11
N ASP A 201 -0.50 -22.59 12.89
CA ASP A 201 -0.58 -21.74 14.10
C ASP A 201 -0.78 -20.26 13.69
N TYR A 202 -2.04 -19.84 13.63
CA TYR A 202 -2.45 -18.49 13.23
C TYR A 202 -2.01 -17.39 14.22
N LYS A 203 -1.66 -17.73 15.45
CA LYS A 203 -1.11 -16.79 16.45
C LYS A 203 0.39 -16.58 16.22
N LYS A 204 1.07 -17.57 15.71
CA LYS A 204 2.51 -17.54 15.45
C LYS A 204 2.85 -16.92 14.10
N TYR A 205 2.10 -17.26 13.06
CA TYR A 205 2.40 -16.86 11.71
C TYR A 205 1.29 -15.98 11.11
N ASN A 206 1.66 -14.88 10.47
CA ASN A 206 0.74 -14.16 9.58
C ASN A 206 0.61 -14.90 8.24
N TRP A 207 -0.36 -14.52 7.42
CA TRP A 207 -0.64 -15.20 6.16
C TRP A 207 0.52 -15.18 5.16
N GLN A 208 1.34 -14.12 5.15
CA GLN A 208 2.53 -14.03 4.28
C GLN A 208 3.59 -15.04 4.70
N GLN A 209 3.83 -15.19 6.01
CA GLN A 209 4.76 -16.20 6.55
C GLN A 209 4.25 -17.62 6.25
N MET A 210 2.94 -17.88 6.49
CA MET A 210 2.31 -19.15 6.12
C MET A 210 2.50 -19.45 4.63
N ASN A 211 2.34 -18.45 3.75
CA ASN A 211 2.55 -18.62 2.32
C ASN A 211 3.99 -19.02 1.97
N GLN A 212 5.01 -18.43 2.64
CA GLN A 212 6.40 -18.81 2.40
C GLN A 212 6.66 -20.26 2.84
N ILE A 213 6.16 -20.66 4.03
CA ILE A 213 6.32 -22.02 4.52
C ILE A 213 5.60 -23.02 3.59
N LYS A 214 4.34 -22.72 3.20
CA LYS A 214 3.59 -23.54 2.24
C LYS A 214 4.34 -23.73 0.93
N ASN A 215 4.89 -22.63 0.36
CA ASN A 215 5.64 -22.69 -0.89
C ASN A 215 6.91 -23.54 -0.79
N GLY A 216 7.61 -23.46 0.34
CA GLY A 216 8.77 -24.33 0.60
C GLY A 216 8.39 -25.79 0.68
N LEU A 217 7.32 -26.12 1.42
CA LEU A 217 6.79 -27.48 1.50
C LEU A 217 6.34 -28.01 0.14
N TYR A 218 5.66 -27.20 -0.65
CA TYR A 218 5.22 -27.55 -2.00
C TYR A 218 6.40 -27.89 -2.92
N LYS A 219 7.51 -27.18 -2.78
CA LYS A 219 8.77 -27.45 -3.49
C LYS A 219 9.64 -28.53 -2.83
N GLN A 220 9.18 -29.14 -1.75
CA GLN A 220 9.90 -30.14 -0.97
C GLN A 220 11.25 -29.66 -0.40
N LEU A 221 11.35 -28.35 -0.11
CA LEU A 221 12.53 -27.74 0.48
C LEU A 221 12.53 -27.86 2.00
N ASP A 222 13.72 -27.83 2.64
CA ASP A 222 13.83 -27.84 4.10
C ASP A 222 13.41 -26.49 4.70
N VAL A 223 12.14 -26.37 5.06
CA VAL A 223 11.59 -25.16 5.68
C VAL A 223 12.01 -24.98 7.15
N SER A 224 12.63 -25.98 7.78
CA SER A 224 13.02 -25.91 9.20
C SER A 224 13.93 -24.72 9.51
N VAL A 225 14.71 -24.28 8.53
CA VAL A 225 15.63 -23.15 8.60
C VAL A 225 14.92 -21.83 8.98
N PHE A 226 13.65 -21.66 8.62
CA PHE A 226 12.91 -20.40 8.83
C PHE A 226 11.54 -20.57 9.51
N LEU A 227 11.28 -21.71 10.16
CA LEU A 227 10.07 -21.88 10.98
C LEU A 227 10.06 -21.00 12.25
N ASP A 228 11.13 -20.23 12.50
CA ASP A 228 11.14 -19.22 13.55
C ASP A 228 10.27 -18.03 13.13
N SER A 229 9.30 -17.67 13.98
CA SER A 229 8.40 -16.52 13.75
C SER A 229 9.10 -15.16 13.79
N ASN A 230 10.36 -15.09 14.23
CA ASN A 230 11.16 -13.87 14.24
C ASN A 230 11.55 -13.40 12.83
N PHE A 231 11.55 -14.31 11.85
CA PHE A 231 11.75 -13.91 10.46
C PHE A 231 10.52 -13.20 9.91
N LYS A 232 10.72 -12.05 9.25
CA LYS A 232 9.70 -11.42 8.42
C LYS A 232 9.50 -12.25 7.16
N TRP A 233 8.32 -12.19 6.55
CA TRP A 233 8.01 -12.97 5.35
C TRP A 233 8.98 -12.71 4.19
N GLN A 234 9.49 -11.47 4.03
CA GLN A 234 10.51 -11.15 3.02
C GLN A 234 11.84 -11.84 3.28
N GLN A 235 12.22 -11.99 4.56
CA GLN A 235 13.43 -12.74 4.95
C GLN A 235 13.25 -14.22 4.64
N MET A 236 12.09 -14.80 5.01
CA MET A 236 11.73 -16.18 4.66
C MET A 236 11.80 -16.41 3.14
N GLN A 237 11.33 -15.42 2.35
CA GLN A 237 11.38 -15.48 0.90
C GLN A 237 12.82 -15.53 0.36
N GLU A 238 13.75 -14.73 0.89
CA GLU A 238 15.16 -14.77 0.47
C GLU A 238 15.85 -16.08 0.88
N ILE A 239 15.47 -16.66 2.04
CA ILE A 239 15.96 -17.99 2.44
C ILE A 239 15.39 -19.04 1.48
N LEU A 240 14.10 -18.98 1.16
CA LEU A 240 13.46 -19.91 0.25
C LEU A 240 14.09 -19.86 -1.15
N TYR A 241 14.40 -18.65 -1.66
CA TYR A 241 15.13 -18.52 -2.92
C TYR A 241 16.50 -19.20 -2.87
N GLY A 242 17.22 -19.08 -1.76
CA GLY A 242 18.51 -19.76 -1.61
C GLY A 242 18.43 -21.27 -1.53
N LEU A 243 17.39 -21.79 -0.89
CA LEU A 243 17.12 -23.24 -0.84
C LEU A 243 16.70 -23.82 -2.21
N ASP A 244 16.11 -22.98 -3.08
CA ASP A 244 15.60 -23.33 -4.42
C ASP A 244 16.65 -23.06 -5.53
N GLU A 245 17.84 -22.53 -5.19
CA GLU A 245 18.91 -22.27 -6.15
C GLU A 245 19.54 -23.59 -6.63
N GLU A 246 19.85 -23.69 -7.93
CA GLU A 246 20.61 -24.83 -8.47
C GLU A 246 22.04 -24.87 -7.93
N ALA A 247 22.60 -23.72 -7.55
CA ALA A 247 23.86 -23.63 -6.85
C ALA A 247 23.66 -24.06 -5.41
N ASP A 248 24.23 -25.18 -4.99
CA ASP A 248 24.19 -25.67 -3.59
C ASP A 248 24.87 -24.65 -2.66
N ILE A 249 24.09 -23.68 -2.15
CA ILE A 249 24.59 -22.60 -1.28
C ILE A 249 24.18 -22.86 0.16
N ASP A 250 25.07 -22.55 1.12
CA ASP A 250 24.76 -22.62 2.55
C ASP A 250 23.93 -21.41 2.99
N VAL A 251 22.61 -21.57 3.04
CA VAL A 251 21.68 -20.52 3.48
C VAL A 251 21.86 -20.12 4.94
N LEU A 252 22.45 -20.96 5.80
CA LEU A 252 22.67 -20.68 7.21
C LEU A 252 23.65 -19.50 7.43
N ILE A 253 24.45 -19.18 6.43
CA ILE A 253 25.33 -18.01 6.47
C ILE A 253 24.55 -16.72 6.67
N TYR A 254 23.37 -16.61 6.02
CA TYR A 254 22.55 -15.40 6.04
C TYR A 254 21.14 -15.58 6.63
N ALA A 255 20.69 -16.80 6.89
CA ALA A 255 19.40 -17.06 7.51
C ALA A 255 19.42 -16.66 9.01
N LYS A 256 19.53 -15.37 9.27
CA LYS A 256 19.63 -14.75 10.59
C LYS A 256 18.68 -13.57 10.69
N PRO A 257 17.78 -13.51 11.69
CA PRO A 257 16.77 -12.45 11.81
C PRO A 257 17.31 -11.01 11.88
N GLU A 258 18.58 -10.84 12.32
CA GLU A 258 19.26 -9.54 12.38
C GLU A 258 19.56 -8.92 11.02
N TYR A 259 19.68 -9.71 9.96
CA TYR A 259 19.82 -9.18 8.61
C TYR A 259 18.46 -8.73 8.06
N SER A 260 18.40 -7.57 7.47
CA SER A 260 17.25 -7.21 6.63
C SER A 260 17.18 -8.14 5.41
N TRP A 261 15.98 -8.32 4.84
CA TRP A 261 15.81 -9.13 3.63
C TRP A 261 16.67 -8.67 2.45
N LYS A 262 16.95 -7.35 2.36
CA LYS A 262 17.84 -6.79 1.34
C LYS A 262 19.30 -7.17 1.57
N GLN A 263 19.76 -7.19 2.82
CA GLN A 263 21.10 -7.69 3.17
C GLN A 263 21.21 -9.20 2.89
N MET A 264 20.19 -9.99 3.27
CA MET A 264 20.14 -11.41 2.92
C MET A 264 20.25 -11.64 1.42
N ARG A 265 19.58 -10.82 0.61
CA ARG A 265 19.66 -10.88 -0.85
C ARG A 265 21.08 -10.65 -1.36
N GLN A 266 21.81 -9.67 -0.80
CA GLN A 266 23.20 -9.43 -1.21
C GLN A 266 24.11 -10.59 -0.86
N LEU A 267 23.89 -11.21 0.33
CA LEU A 267 24.64 -12.40 0.72
C LEU A 267 24.31 -13.60 -0.16
N ARG A 268 23.03 -13.84 -0.46
CA ARG A 268 22.60 -14.90 -1.39
C ARG A 268 23.25 -14.74 -2.76
N TYR A 269 23.19 -13.55 -3.36
CA TYR A 269 23.84 -13.28 -4.66
C TYR A 269 25.34 -13.52 -4.60
N GLY A 270 26.00 -13.13 -3.51
CA GLY A 270 27.43 -13.40 -3.36
C GLY A 270 27.76 -14.89 -3.29
N LEU A 271 26.95 -15.67 -2.57
CA LEU A 271 27.11 -17.12 -2.50
C LEU A 271 26.89 -17.78 -3.86
N VAL A 272 25.84 -17.39 -4.59
CA VAL A 272 25.55 -17.88 -5.95
C VAL A 272 26.71 -17.55 -6.90
N ASN A 273 27.27 -16.34 -6.80
CA ASN A 273 28.41 -15.89 -7.63
C ASN A 273 29.76 -16.35 -7.09
N LYS A 274 29.78 -17.17 -6.01
CA LYS A 274 30.97 -17.79 -5.41
C LYS A 274 32.02 -16.77 -4.95
N VAL A 275 31.58 -15.60 -4.46
CA VAL A 275 32.48 -14.64 -3.82
C VAL A 275 32.54 -14.84 -2.32
N ASP A 276 33.63 -14.39 -1.69
CA ASP A 276 33.80 -14.50 -0.23
C ASP A 276 32.88 -13.53 0.52
N VAL A 277 31.69 -14.02 0.88
CA VAL A 277 30.69 -13.22 1.61
C VAL A 277 31.14 -12.82 3.01
N SER A 278 32.15 -13.51 3.60
CA SER A 278 32.68 -13.18 4.94
C SER A 278 33.25 -11.75 5.00
N LYS A 279 33.63 -11.19 3.87
CA LYS A 279 34.17 -9.84 3.75
C LYS A 279 33.13 -8.74 3.99
N TYR A 280 31.82 -9.05 3.85
CA TYR A 280 30.76 -8.06 3.99
C TYR A 280 29.52 -8.61 4.76
N SER A 281 29.56 -9.80 5.30
CA SER A 281 28.50 -10.35 6.17
C SER A 281 28.50 -9.67 7.54
N ASN A 282 28.41 -8.34 7.54
CA ASN A 282 28.38 -7.50 8.73
C ASN A 282 27.09 -6.70 8.75
N VAL A 283 26.28 -6.85 9.80
CA VAL A 283 24.99 -6.16 9.98
C VAL A 283 25.09 -4.63 9.98
N ASN A 284 26.27 -4.07 10.27
CA ASN A 284 26.50 -2.62 10.25
C ASN A 284 26.58 -2.04 8.83
N TYR A 285 26.88 -2.85 7.83
CA TYR A 285 26.74 -2.40 6.45
C TYR A 285 25.26 -2.38 6.06
N ASN A 286 24.76 -1.30 5.48
CA ASN A 286 23.47 -1.31 4.83
C ASN A 286 23.52 -2.16 3.55
N TRP A 287 22.37 -2.48 2.98
CA TRP A 287 22.31 -3.38 1.83
C TRP A 287 22.98 -2.77 0.58
N GLU A 288 22.95 -1.45 0.41
CA GLU A 288 23.61 -0.72 -0.67
C GLU A 288 25.14 -0.83 -0.55
N GLN A 289 25.69 -0.68 0.67
CA GLN A 289 27.11 -0.88 0.94
C GLN A 289 27.53 -2.33 0.65
N MET A 290 26.73 -3.32 1.13
CA MET A 290 26.96 -4.72 0.82
C MET A 290 26.94 -5.00 -0.68
N GLU A 291 26.07 -4.36 -1.43
CA GLU A 291 26.02 -4.46 -2.90
C GLU A 291 27.32 -3.98 -3.54
N GLN A 292 27.84 -2.81 -3.12
CA GLN A 292 29.08 -2.28 -3.69
C GLN A 292 30.28 -3.19 -3.37
N ILE A 293 30.35 -3.74 -2.16
CA ILE A 293 31.41 -4.67 -1.78
C ILE A 293 31.29 -5.96 -2.60
N ARG A 294 30.07 -6.53 -2.72
CA ARG A 294 29.81 -7.73 -3.54
C ARG A 294 30.26 -7.53 -4.99
N LYS A 295 29.83 -6.43 -5.62
CA LYS A 295 30.22 -6.09 -7.01
C LYS A 295 31.73 -5.97 -7.18
N GLY A 296 32.41 -5.37 -6.21
CA GLY A 296 33.88 -5.28 -6.25
C GLY A 296 34.56 -6.65 -6.15
N LEU A 297 34.04 -7.55 -5.30
CA LEU A 297 34.54 -8.93 -5.23
C LEU A 297 34.29 -9.69 -6.55
N GLU A 298 33.11 -9.53 -7.16
CA GLU A 298 32.77 -10.11 -8.47
C GLU A 298 33.73 -9.62 -9.57
N ASN A 299 34.06 -8.33 -9.56
CA ASN A 299 34.96 -7.69 -10.50
C ASN A 299 36.44 -7.78 -10.10
N LYS A 300 36.74 -8.47 -8.98
CA LYS A 300 38.08 -8.76 -8.47
C LYS A 300 38.93 -7.52 -8.17
N VAL A 301 38.30 -6.43 -7.75
CA VAL A 301 39.01 -5.23 -7.30
C VAL A 301 39.32 -5.30 -5.79
N ASP A 302 40.32 -4.52 -5.35
CA ASP A 302 40.68 -4.48 -3.93
C ASP A 302 39.65 -3.74 -3.08
N ILE A 303 38.70 -4.50 -2.50
CA ILE A 303 37.66 -3.96 -1.65
C ILE A 303 38.21 -3.38 -0.34
N SER A 304 39.44 -3.72 0.08
CA SER A 304 40.01 -3.25 1.36
C SER A 304 40.15 -1.73 1.41
N ILE A 305 40.15 -1.06 0.27
CA ILE A 305 40.25 0.38 0.15
C ILE A 305 38.95 1.06 0.60
N TYR A 306 37.77 0.49 0.22
CA TYR A 306 36.48 1.17 0.43
C TYR A 306 35.47 0.38 1.29
N ALA A 307 35.69 -0.90 1.58
CA ALA A 307 34.84 -1.65 2.51
C ALA A 307 35.03 -1.16 3.94
N LYS A 308 34.63 0.08 4.19
CA LYS A 308 34.70 0.80 5.46
C LYS A 308 33.31 1.32 5.82
N ASP A 309 32.87 1.14 7.05
CA ASP A 309 31.56 1.55 7.54
C ASP A 309 31.28 3.06 7.42
N TYR A 310 32.34 3.86 7.34
CA TYR A 310 32.25 5.31 7.23
C TYR A 310 32.06 5.84 5.80
N PHE A 311 32.25 5.03 4.77
CA PHE A 311 31.85 5.40 3.42
C PHE A 311 30.39 5.07 3.19
N ASN A 312 29.61 5.99 2.65
CA ASN A 312 28.28 5.67 2.19
C ASN A 312 28.34 4.82 0.90
N SER A 313 27.22 4.26 0.49
CA SER A 313 27.17 3.37 -0.68
C SER A 313 27.58 4.07 -1.99
N TYR A 314 27.30 5.34 -2.15
CA TYR A 314 27.67 6.14 -3.33
C TYR A 314 29.17 6.44 -3.36
N GLN A 315 29.78 6.76 -2.21
CA GLN A 315 31.22 6.89 -2.10
C GLN A 315 31.93 5.56 -2.43
N MET A 316 31.40 4.44 -1.89
CA MET A 316 31.92 3.11 -2.24
C MET A 316 31.78 2.82 -3.74
N GLU A 317 30.69 3.23 -4.37
CA GLU A 317 30.45 3.08 -5.79
C GLU A 317 31.48 3.83 -6.64
N GLU A 318 31.75 5.10 -6.32
CA GLU A 318 32.72 5.91 -7.04
C GLU A 318 34.15 5.35 -6.89
N ILE A 319 34.50 4.85 -5.69
CA ILE A 319 35.80 4.22 -5.47
C ILE A 319 35.88 2.90 -6.24
N ARG A 320 34.83 2.06 -6.22
CA ARG A 320 34.76 0.82 -6.98
C ARG A 320 34.93 1.05 -8.48
N TYR A 321 34.20 2.01 -9.06
CA TYR A 321 34.35 2.35 -10.49
C TYR A 321 35.77 2.77 -10.83
N GLY A 322 36.41 3.59 -9.98
CA GLY A 322 37.81 3.96 -10.22
C GLY A 322 38.75 2.76 -10.19
N LEU A 323 38.56 1.81 -9.28
CA LEU A 323 39.34 0.57 -9.22
C LEU A 323 39.08 -0.32 -10.44
N GLU A 324 37.86 -0.43 -10.92
CA GLU A 324 37.48 -1.17 -12.13
C GLU A 324 38.14 -0.57 -13.38
N ASP A 325 38.26 0.75 -13.42
CA ASP A 325 38.94 1.50 -14.48
C ASP A 325 40.47 1.57 -14.29
N ASN A 326 41.03 0.90 -13.27
CA ASN A 326 42.44 0.91 -12.91
C ASN A 326 43.01 2.31 -12.63
N LEU A 327 42.21 3.21 -12.05
CA LEU A 327 42.60 4.55 -11.65
C LEU A 327 43.27 4.56 -10.27
N ASP A 328 44.09 5.58 -10.00
CA ASP A 328 44.63 5.81 -8.65
C ASP A 328 43.57 6.42 -7.73
N VAL A 329 42.80 5.58 -7.09
CA VAL A 329 41.73 5.99 -6.19
C VAL A 329 42.24 6.62 -4.88
N SER A 330 43.53 6.50 -4.54
CA SER A 330 44.11 7.04 -3.32
C SER A 330 43.95 8.58 -3.24
N LEU A 331 43.79 9.21 -4.37
CA LEU A 331 43.61 10.67 -4.50
C LEU A 331 42.24 11.13 -3.99
N TYR A 332 41.25 10.26 -3.89
CA TYR A 332 39.89 10.64 -3.45
C TYR A 332 39.20 9.64 -2.52
N ALA A 333 39.71 8.44 -2.31
CA ALA A 333 39.15 7.45 -1.41
C ALA A 333 39.37 7.83 0.06
N THR A 334 38.92 9.00 0.45
CA THR A 334 39.07 9.60 1.79
C THR A 334 37.71 10.12 2.31
N ARG A 335 37.63 10.40 3.61
CA ARG A 335 36.43 11.00 4.23
C ARG A 335 36.22 12.49 3.86
N ASP A 336 37.21 13.11 3.24
CA ASP A 336 37.18 14.55 2.97
C ASP A 336 36.32 14.92 1.78
N PHE A 337 36.01 13.92 0.92
CA PHE A 337 35.17 14.10 -0.26
C PHE A 337 33.83 13.41 -0.13
N ASN A 338 32.76 14.10 -0.54
CA ASN A 338 31.47 13.47 -0.76
C ASN A 338 31.45 12.72 -2.13
N GLU A 339 30.41 11.94 -2.37
CA GLU A 339 30.27 11.13 -3.58
C GLU A 339 30.36 11.95 -4.89
N PHE A 340 29.76 13.14 -4.90
CA PHE A 340 29.77 14.02 -6.09
C PHE A 340 31.16 14.61 -6.36
N GLN A 341 31.93 14.93 -5.32
CA GLN A 341 33.32 15.36 -5.45
C GLN A 341 34.21 14.20 -5.94
N MET A 342 33.99 12.99 -5.38
CA MET A 342 34.69 11.78 -5.82
C MET A 342 34.42 11.48 -7.28
N GLU A 343 33.18 11.63 -7.76
CA GLU A 343 32.80 11.49 -9.17
C GLU A 343 33.61 12.43 -10.07
N GLN A 344 33.71 13.73 -9.70
CA GLN A 344 34.46 14.70 -10.53
C GLN A 344 35.95 14.37 -10.58
N ILE A 345 36.51 13.87 -9.48
CA ILE A 345 37.94 13.48 -9.45
C ILE A 345 38.14 12.21 -10.31
N ARG A 346 37.26 11.19 -10.15
CA ARG A 346 37.30 9.96 -10.95
C ARG A 346 37.20 10.25 -12.45
N ILE A 347 36.22 11.08 -12.86
CA ILE A 347 36.06 11.45 -14.28
C ILE A 347 37.31 12.17 -14.80
N GLY A 348 37.92 13.04 -14.01
CA GLY A 348 39.15 13.72 -14.37
C GLY A 348 40.34 12.75 -14.58
N LEU A 349 40.50 11.79 -13.69
CA LEU A 349 41.50 10.72 -13.83
C LEU A 349 41.24 9.88 -15.06
N LEU A 350 39.99 9.51 -15.35
CA LEU A 350 39.60 8.77 -16.54
C LEU A 350 39.94 9.54 -17.83
N ASN A 351 39.81 10.87 -17.83
CA ASN A 351 40.10 11.75 -18.93
C ASN A 351 41.58 12.23 -18.94
N ASN A 352 42.41 11.67 -18.07
CA ASN A 352 43.85 11.97 -17.97
C ASN A 352 44.16 13.45 -17.73
N VAL A 353 43.37 14.17 -16.95
CA VAL A 353 43.69 15.53 -16.55
C VAL A 353 44.32 15.56 -15.14
N ASP A 354 45.08 16.62 -14.87
CA ASP A 354 45.72 16.80 -13.58
C ASP A 354 44.69 17.15 -12.50
N VAL A 355 44.18 16.14 -11.80
CA VAL A 355 43.19 16.32 -10.75
C VAL A 355 43.73 17.01 -9.48
N SER A 356 45.06 17.06 -9.30
CA SER A 356 45.69 17.71 -8.13
C SER A 356 45.36 19.20 -8.04
N VAL A 357 45.01 19.78 -9.16
CA VAL A 357 44.58 21.18 -9.25
C VAL A 357 43.30 21.45 -8.44
N TYR A 358 42.35 20.50 -8.42
CA TYR A 358 41.05 20.70 -7.84
C TYR A 358 40.61 19.62 -6.83
N SER A 359 41.33 18.53 -6.64
CA SER A 359 41.03 17.53 -5.63
C SER A 359 41.32 18.05 -4.21
N LYS A 360 40.60 19.07 -3.83
CA LYS A 360 40.70 19.78 -2.54
C LYS A 360 39.30 19.96 -1.96
N LYS A 361 39.15 19.70 -0.66
CA LYS A 361 37.83 19.73 0.05
C LYS A 361 37.14 21.10 0.03
N GLU A 362 37.91 22.17 -0.25
CA GLU A 362 37.42 23.53 -0.32
C GLU A 362 36.59 23.82 -1.56
N PHE A 363 36.70 23.01 -2.61
CA PHE A 363 35.87 23.11 -3.80
C PHE A 363 34.63 22.23 -3.64
N ASP A 364 33.45 22.75 -3.96
CA ASP A 364 32.26 21.92 -4.14
C ASP A 364 32.31 21.15 -5.45
N CYS A 365 31.39 20.20 -5.64
CA CYS A 365 31.38 19.31 -6.79
C CYS A 365 31.19 20.07 -8.13
N GLU A 366 30.39 21.14 -8.17
CA GLU A 366 30.14 21.93 -9.36
C GLU A 366 31.35 22.81 -9.69
N GLN A 367 32.05 23.37 -8.68
CA GLN A 367 33.33 24.04 -8.88
C GLN A 367 34.39 23.10 -9.44
N MET A 368 34.52 21.89 -8.87
CA MET A 368 35.40 20.84 -9.38
C MET A 368 35.11 20.51 -10.82
N LYS A 369 33.85 20.41 -11.21
CA LYS A 369 33.37 20.14 -12.56
C LYS A 369 33.81 21.23 -13.54
N GLU A 370 33.64 22.51 -13.19
CA GLU A 370 34.05 23.61 -14.04
C GLU A 370 35.58 23.62 -14.27
N ILE A 371 36.38 23.33 -13.22
CA ILE A 371 37.83 23.21 -13.33
C ILE A 371 38.19 22.02 -14.21
N ARG A 372 37.59 20.84 -13.97
CA ARG A 372 37.81 19.63 -14.79
C ARG A 372 37.53 19.88 -16.28
N LEU A 373 36.37 20.46 -16.60
CA LEU A 373 35.98 20.78 -17.98
C LEU A 373 36.97 21.73 -18.65
N GLY A 374 37.55 22.67 -17.90
CA GLY A 374 38.62 23.54 -18.40
C GLY A 374 39.89 22.78 -18.70
N LEU A 375 40.34 21.89 -17.80
CA LEU A 375 41.51 21.05 -17.99
C LEU A 375 41.37 20.09 -19.19
N GLU A 376 40.18 19.47 -19.35
CA GLU A 376 39.87 18.60 -20.50
C GLU A 376 40.03 19.34 -21.84
N LYS A 377 39.69 20.62 -21.85
CA LYS A 377 39.86 21.50 -23.02
C LYS A 377 41.24 22.16 -23.10
N LYS A 378 42.16 21.81 -22.21
CA LYS A 378 43.51 22.36 -22.12
C LYS A 378 43.56 23.88 -21.93
N LEU A 379 42.54 24.41 -21.23
CA LEU A 379 42.50 25.84 -20.89
C LEU A 379 43.41 26.12 -19.69
N ASN A 380 43.88 27.35 -19.57
CA ASN A 380 44.61 27.79 -18.40
C ASN A 380 43.66 28.07 -17.24
N VAL A 381 43.38 27.04 -16.44
CA VAL A 381 42.44 27.10 -15.34
C VAL A 381 42.90 27.94 -14.13
N SER A 382 44.22 28.31 -14.07
CA SER A 382 44.76 29.11 -12.97
C SER A 382 44.02 30.44 -12.77
N PHE A 383 43.34 30.90 -13.78
CA PHE A 383 42.54 32.13 -13.72
C PHE A 383 41.30 32.06 -12.85
N TYR A 384 40.75 30.85 -12.65
CA TYR A 384 39.52 30.68 -11.91
C TYR A 384 39.55 29.55 -10.86
N VAL A 385 40.65 28.86 -10.66
CA VAL A 385 40.85 27.89 -9.58
C VAL A 385 40.95 28.64 -8.25
N ASN A 386 39.78 29.09 -7.74
CA ASN A 386 39.68 29.79 -6.47
C ASN A 386 38.37 29.40 -5.77
N PRO A 387 38.43 28.80 -4.57
CA PRO A 387 37.23 28.39 -3.84
C PRO A 387 36.26 29.53 -3.51
N SER A 388 36.72 30.78 -3.55
CA SER A 388 35.87 31.96 -3.32
C SER A 388 34.95 32.29 -4.51
N PHE A 389 35.22 31.74 -5.69
CA PHE A 389 34.33 31.89 -6.84
C PHE A 389 33.16 30.93 -6.74
N ASN A 390 31.98 31.44 -7.00
CA ASN A 390 30.82 30.54 -7.15
C ASN A 390 30.89 29.82 -8.52
N THR A 391 30.12 28.76 -8.67
CA THR A 391 30.08 27.95 -9.89
C THR A 391 29.78 28.76 -11.15
N TYR A 392 28.85 29.74 -11.05
CA TYR A 392 28.52 30.60 -12.19
C TYR A 392 29.70 31.46 -12.65
N GLN A 393 30.45 32.03 -11.71
CA GLN A 393 31.67 32.80 -12.02
C GLN A 393 32.73 31.91 -12.72
N MET A 394 32.93 30.69 -12.20
CA MET A 394 33.85 29.74 -12.80
C MET A 394 33.40 29.33 -14.22
N TYR A 395 32.12 29.07 -14.41
CA TYR A 395 31.52 28.73 -15.69
C TYR A 395 31.73 29.84 -16.74
N GLU A 396 31.42 31.08 -16.37
CA GLU A 396 31.61 32.22 -17.29
C GLU A 396 33.11 32.41 -17.66
N LEU A 397 34.01 32.35 -16.66
CA LEU A 397 35.46 32.45 -16.91
C LEU A 397 35.95 31.32 -17.83
N ARG A 398 35.50 30.09 -17.61
CA ARG A 398 35.83 28.99 -18.52
C ARG A 398 35.32 29.26 -19.93
N ARG A 399 34.08 29.75 -20.11
CA ARG A 399 33.51 30.07 -21.41
C ARG A 399 34.27 31.21 -22.14
N LEU A 400 34.70 32.20 -21.40
CA LEU A 400 35.50 33.29 -21.96
C LEU A 400 36.85 32.77 -22.45
N LEU A 401 37.50 31.88 -21.70
CA LEU A 401 38.74 31.23 -22.11
C LEU A 401 38.51 30.34 -23.35
N GLU A 402 37.42 29.60 -23.43
CA GLU A 402 37.06 28.76 -24.60
C GLU A 402 36.90 29.58 -25.89
N ARG A 403 36.42 30.80 -25.80
CA ARG A 403 36.18 31.68 -26.95
C ARG A 403 37.41 32.52 -27.31
N ASN A 404 38.52 32.39 -26.58
CA ASN A 404 39.68 33.28 -26.68
C ASN A 404 39.28 34.77 -26.56
N ALA A 405 38.24 35.04 -25.75
CA ALA A 405 37.65 36.37 -25.66
C ALA A 405 38.45 37.34 -24.75
N ILE A 406 39.48 36.84 -24.03
CA ILE A 406 40.29 37.63 -23.12
C ILE A 406 41.76 37.52 -23.55
N ASP A 407 42.40 38.65 -23.87
CA ASP A 407 43.84 38.74 -24.02
C ASP A 407 44.52 38.86 -22.65
N PHE A 408 45.12 37.76 -22.21
CA PHE A 408 45.79 37.68 -20.91
C PHE A 408 47.21 38.25 -20.88
N SER A 409 47.73 38.66 -22.02
CA SER A 409 49.08 39.31 -22.09
C SER A 409 49.15 40.62 -21.30
N GLU A 410 48.01 41.28 -21.12
CA GLU A 410 47.90 42.49 -20.31
C GLU A 410 48.13 42.30 -18.77
N PHE A 411 48.18 41.03 -18.31
CA PHE A 411 48.27 40.70 -16.88
C PHE A 411 49.68 40.31 -16.41
N GLU A 412 50.64 40.15 -17.33
CA GLU A 412 51.99 39.66 -17.02
C GLU A 412 52.81 40.55 -16.06
N ASN A 413 52.37 41.81 -15.85
CA ASN A 413 53.12 42.79 -15.01
C ASN A 413 52.35 43.20 -13.74
N LEU A 414 51.25 42.52 -13.40
CA LEU A 414 50.44 42.80 -12.22
C LEU A 414 50.77 41.85 -11.07
N THR A 415 50.66 42.31 -9.82
CA THR A 415 50.65 41.39 -8.68
C THR A 415 49.49 40.44 -8.76
N GLU A 416 49.57 39.26 -8.13
CA GLU A 416 48.49 38.28 -8.12
C GLU A 416 47.15 38.88 -7.70
N GLU A 417 47.13 39.76 -6.71
CA GLU A 417 45.93 40.42 -6.20
C GLU A 417 45.38 41.48 -7.19
N GLU A 418 46.19 42.20 -7.86
CA GLU A 418 45.82 43.21 -8.84
C GLU A 418 45.32 42.52 -10.15
N ALA A 419 46.02 41.49 -10.58
CA ALA A 419 45.58 40.65 -11.69
C ALA A 419 44.22 40.00 -11.40
N TYR A 420 44.00 39.52 -10.19
CA TYR A 420 42.73 38.96 -9.70
C TYR A 420 41.59 39.98 -9.76
N LYS A 421 41.78 41.17 -9.15
CA LYS A 421 40.74 42.23 -9.12
C LYS A 421 40.36 42.72 -10.51
N ARG A 422 41.34 42.78 -11.45
CA ARG A 422 41.11 43.26 -12.80
C ARG A 422 40.44 42.23 -13.68
N LYS A 423 40.79 40.91 -13.50
CA LYS A 423 40.12 39.75 -14.13
C LYS A 423 38.68 39.67 -13.73
N LEU A 424 38.40 39.77 -12.43
CA LEU A 424 37.06 39.76 -11.87
C LEU A 424 36.20 40.93 -12.40
N LYS A 425 36.77 42.10 -12.54
CA LYS A 425 36.09 43.29 -13.05
C LYS A 425 35.78 43.17 -14.56
N LEU A 426 36.68 42.58 -15.34
CA LEU A 426 36.42 42.32 -16.77
C LEU A 426 35.37 41.23 -16.97
N ALA A 427 35.45 40.14 -16.21
CA ALA A 427 34.43 39.08 -16.25
C ALA A 427 33.05 39.57 -15.85
N ILE A 428 32.95 40.38 -14.78
CA ILE A 428 31.67 41.01 -14.34
C ILE A 428 31.13 41.93 -15.44
N LYS A 429 31.98 42.73 -16.04
CA LYS A 429 31.55 43.65 -17.12
C LYS A 429 31.04 42.92 -18.35
N GLU A 430 31.68 41.82 -18.76
CA GLU A 430 31.20 41.04 -19.92
C GLU A 430 29.93 40.27 -19.60
N ILE A 431 29.73 39.86 -18.34
CA ILE A 431 28.47 39.29 -17.89
C ILE A 431 27.36 40.35 -17.90
N GLU A 432 27.63 41.57 -17.43
CA GLU A 432 26.68 42.69 -17.48
C GLU A 432 26.34 43.09 -18.90
N ASP A 433 27.32 43.11 -19.80
CA ASP A 433 27.16 43.43 -21.23
C ASP A 433 26.47 42.30 -22.03
N SER A 434 26.45 41.06 -21.50
CA SER A 434 25.77 39.88 -22.10
C SER A 434 24.36 39.65 -21.65
N ILE A 435 23.91 40.32 -20.60
CA ILE A 435 22.52 40.28 -20.12
C ILE A 435 21.70 41.14 -21.09
N ASP A 436 20.97 40.48 -22.02
CA ASP A 436 19.99 41.12 -22.89
C ASP A 436 18.94 41.85 -22.03
N PRO A 437 18.74 43.19 -22.18
CA PRO A 437 17.84 43.96 -21.38
C PRO A 437 16.33 43.60 -21.58
N PHE A 438 16.05 42.55 -22.37
CA PHE A 438 14.67 42.11 -22.67
C PHE A 438 14.19 40.86 -21.90
N TYR A 439 14.91 40.35 -20.90
CA TYR A 439 14.41 39.29 -20.00
C TYR A 439 14.02 39.84 -18.62
N GLU A 440 13.17 40.86 -18.59
CA GLU A 440 12.24 41.14 -17.48
C GLU A 440 10.82 40.94 -18.01
N GLY A 441 10.26 39.74 -17.70
CA GLY A 441 8.89 39.39 -18.01
C GLY A 441 8.52 38.06 -17.35
#